data_73fd50f068e9e807fe21fb39406b25b3
#
_entry.id   73fd50f068e9e807fe21fb39406b25b3
#
_cell.length_a   1.000
_cell.length_b   1.000
_cell.length_c   1.000
_cell.angle_alpha   90.00
_cell.angle_beta   90.00
_cell.angle_gamma   90.00
#
_symmetry.space_group_name_H-M   'P 1'
#
loop_
_entity.id
_entity.type
_entity.pdbx_description
1 polymer ?
#
loop_
_entity_poly.entity_id
_entity_poly.type
_entity_poly.pdbx_seq_one_letter_code
_entity_poly.pdbx_strand_id
1 'polypeptide(L)'
;TRHYLKGMLQRDWGRVVFISSESALFVPEEMMHYGFSKAAQIHIARGAAQLTRGSHVTVNSVMPGPTAVEMQDVRLGARASELGTTVEELKAQTFTVRRPTSILQRYITMDEVANMVCYVCSKASSATNGAALRVEGGIATGPF
;
A
#
# COMPACT_ATOMS: atom_id res chain seq x y z
N THR A 1 16.01 2.56 6.23
CA THR A 1 16.63 2.23 4.96
C THR A 1 18.14 2.48 5.00
N ARG A 2 18.61 3.71 5.29
CA ARG A 2 20.01 4.13 5.24
C ARG A 2 20.99 3.19 5.96
N HIS A 3 20.64 2.71 7.16
CA HIS A 3 21.49 1.82 7.96
C HIS A 3 21.64 0.44 7.32
N TYR A 4 20.54 -0.18 6.90
CA TYR A 4 20.54 -1.56 6.39
C TYR A 4 20.99 -1.68 4.93
N LEU A 5 20.76 -0.65 4.11
CA LEU A 5 21.08 -0.68 2.68
C LEU A 5 22.58 -0.92 2.42
N LYS A 6 23.47 -0.34 3.23
CA LYS A 6 24.90 -0.55 3.11
C LYS A 6 25.30 -2.04 3.22
N GLY A 7 24.80 -2.72 4.24
CA GLY A 7 25.08 -4.16 4.41
C GLY A 7 24.42 -5.02 3.33
N MET A 8 23.29 -4.62 2.78
CA MET A 8 22.65 -5.29 1.65
C MET A 8 23.53 -5.20 0.39
N LEU A 9 24.06 -4.01 0.09
CA LEU A 9 24.95 -3.79 -1.06
C LEU A 9 26.27 -4.57 -0.91
N GLN A 10 26.85 -4.62 0.30
CA GLN A 10 28.09 -5.36 0.55
C GLN A 10 27.95 -6.87 0.29
N ARG A 11 26.83 -7.49 0.64
CA ARG A 11 26.56 -8.91 0.40
C ARG A 11 25.87 -9.18 -0.94
N ASP A 12 25.66 -8.14 -1.74
CA ASP A 12 24.99 -8.16 -3.03
C ASP A 12 23.59 -8.82 -3.00
N TRP A 13 22.88 -8.68 -1.89
CA TRP A 13 21.51 -9.18 -1.77
C TRP A 13 20.73 -8.43 -0.69
N GLY A 14 19.51 -8.05 -1.03
CA GLY A 14 18.58 -7.42 -0.11
C GLY A 14 17.26 -7.03 -0.76
N ARG A 15 16.24 -6.88 0.09
CA ARG A 15 14.90 -6.42 -0.29
C ARG A 15 14.48 -5.34 0.68
N VAL A 16 14.15 -4.17 0.17
CA VAL A 16 13.57 -3.07 0.94
C VAL A 16 12.17 -2.83 0.39
N VAL A 17 11.18 -2.89 1.27
CA VAL A 17 9.78 -2.68 0.90
C VAL A 17 9.20 -1.56 1.75
N PHE A 18 8.68 -0.54 1.09
CA PHE A 18 7.90 0.51 1.72
C PHE A 18 6.41 0.16 1.62
N ILE A 19 5.71 0.14 2.74
CA ILE A 19 4.25 -0.02 2.74
C ILE A 19 3.64 1.39 2.66
N SER A 20 3.29 1.77 1.44
CA SER A 20 2.63 3.04 1.16
C SER A 20 1.10 2.90 1.29
N SER A 21 0.33 3.48 0.39
CA SER A 21 -1.14 3.40 0.32
C SER A 21 -1.62 3.85 -1.06
N GLU A 22 -2.81 3.43 -1.47
CA GLU A 22 -3.53 4.01 -2.59
C GLU A 22 -3.74 5.52 -2.44
N SER A 23 -3.82 5.98 -1.17
CA SER A 23 -3.97 7.41 -0.85
C SER A 23 -2.77 8.28 -1.30
N ALA A 24 -1.67 7.67 -1.71
CA ALA A 24 -0.59 8.37 -2.39
C ALA A 24 -0.97 8.85 -3.80
N LEU A 25 -1.96 8.23 -4.44
CA LEU A 25 -2.46 8.55 -5.78
C LEU A 25 -3.89 9.10 -5.74
N PHE A 26 -4.75 8.48 -4.96
CA PHE A 26 -6.12 8.91 -4.72
C PHE A 26 -6.21 9.51 -3.31
N VAL A 27 -6.04 10.83 -3.21
CA VAL A 27 -5.97 11.52 -1.92
C VAL A 27 -7.38 11.91 -1.46
N PRO A 28 -7.91 11.30 -0.37
CA PRO A 28 -9.17 11.77 0.21
C PRO A 28 -8.99 13.17 0.79
N GLU A 29 -9.99 14.02 0.66
CA GLU A 29 -9.95 15.41 1.14
C GLU A 29 -9.65 15.51 2.64
N GLU A 30 -10.21 14.58 3.42
CA GLU A 30 -10.01 14.52 4.88
C GLU A 30 -8.66 13.91 5.30
N MET A 31 -7.87 13.39 4.35
CA MET A 31 -6.61 12.68 4.61
C MET A 31 -5.42 13.23 3.80
N MET A 32 -5.43 14.50 3.43
CA MET A 32 -4.37 15.11 2.61
C MET A 32 -2.97 14.90 3.17
N HIS A 33 -2.80 15.11 4.50
CA HIS A 33 -1.51 14.90 5.18
C HIS A 33 -1.04 13.44 5.11
N TYR A 34 -1.98 12.48 5.22
CA TYR A 34 -1.68 11.06 5.07
C TYR A 34 -1.28 10.75 3.63
N GLY A 35 -2.05 11.19 2.65
CA GLY A 35 -1.74 11.01 1.22
C GLY A 35 -0.36 11.56 0.87
N PHE A 36 -0.03 12.77 1.33
CA PHE A 36 1.30 13.36 1.17
C PHE A 36 2.40 12.46 1.75
N SER A 37 2.22 11.99 3.00
CA SER A 37 3.20 11.13 3.67
C SER A 37 3.44 9.83 2.90
N LYS A 38 2.39 9.25 2.31
CA LYS A 38 2.44 8.02 1.55
C LYS A 38 3.04 8.23 0.15
N ALA A 39 2.76 9.35 -0.50
CA ALA A 39 3.43 9.76 -1.74
C ALA A 39 4.94 9.97 -1.53
N ALA A 40 5.33 10.63 -0.44
CA ALA A 40 6.73 10.81 -0.07
C ALA A 40 7.47 9.47 0.07
N GLN A 41 6.84 8.44 0.66
CA GLN A 41 7.43 7.10 0.77
C GLN A 41 7.75 6.49 -0.60
N ILE A 42 6.87 6.65 -1.60
CA ILE A 42 7.07 6.15 -2.96
C ILE A 42 8.28 6.83 -3.60
N HIS A 43 8.38 8.15 -3.47
CA HIS A 43 9.49 8.92 -4.04
C HIS A 43 10.82 8.58 -3.36
N ILE A 44 10.83 8.41 -2.03
CA ILE A 44 12.01 7.97 -1.28
C ILE A 44 12.43 6.55 -1.71
N ALA A 45 11.48 5.64 -1.87
CA ALA A 45 11.76 4.27 -2.34
C ALA A 45 12.36 4.29 -3.75
N ARG A 46 11.79 5.09 -4.67
CA ARG A 46 12.30 5.25 -6.03
C ARG A 46 13.70 5.83 -6.06
N GLY A 47 13.99 6.86 -5.24
CA GLY A 47 15.33 7.43 -5.08
C GLY A 47 16.32 6.42 -4.51
N ALA A 48 15.91 5.68 -3.46
CA ALA A 48 16.76 4.65 -2.85
C ALA A 48 17.07 3.49 -3.80
N ALA A 49 16.15 3.12 -4.69
CA ALA A 49 16.38 2.10 -5.72
C ALA A 49 17.52 2.46 -6.66
N GLN A 50 17.73 3.75 -6.95
CA GLN A 50 18.85 4.18 -7.80
C GLN A 50 20.23 3.90 -7.19
N LEU A 51 20.31 3.83 -5.85
CA LEU A 51 21.53 3.49 -5.13
C LEU A 51 21.89 2.01 -5.24
N THR A 52 21.00 1.16 -5.75
CA THR A 52 21.20 -0.28 -5.89
C THR A 52 21.64 -0.70 -7.29
N ARG A 53 21.95 0.27 -8.16
CA ARG A 53 22.36 0.01 -9.55
C ARG A 53 23.49 -1.00 -9.63
N GLY A 54 23.34 -2.00 -10.49
CA GLY A 54 24.35 -3.05 -10.73
C GLY A 54 24.43 -4.10 -9.63
N SER A 55 23.51 -4.13 -8.67
CA SER A 55 23.44 -5.12 -7.61
C SER A 55 22.15 -5.95 -7.65
N HIS A 56 22.09 -7.02 -6.85
CA HIS A 56 20.89 -7.84 -6.66
C HIS A 56 19.97 -7.32 -5.53
N VAL A 57 20.21 -6.10 -5.05
CA VAL A 57 19.36 -5.43 -4.06
C VAL A 57 18.21 -4.70 -4.75
N THR A 58 16.99 -4.82 -4.25
CA THR A 58 15.84 -4.08 -4.77
C THR A 58 15.15 -3.28 -3.70
N VAL A 59 14.58 -2.14 -4.11
CA VAL A 59 13.79 -1.25 -3.26
C VAL A 59 12.48 -0.95 -3.97
N ASN A 60 11.35 -1.35 -3.38
CA ASN A 60 10.02 -1.18 -3.97
C ASN A 60 9.03 -0.63 -2.94
N SER A 61 7.90 -0.14 -3.43
CA SER A 61 6.75 0.21 -2.60
C SER A 61 5.58 -0.71 -2.92
N VAL A 62 4.83 -1.13 -1.88
CA VAL A 62 3.53 -1.77 -2.02
C VAL A 62 2.47 -0.76 -1.57
N MET A 63 1.39 -0.65 -2.32
CA MET A 63 0.34 0.34 -2.13
C MET A 63 -1.00 -0.37 -1.86
N PRO A 64 -1.29 -0.73 -0.60
CA PRO A 64 -2.58 -1.30 -0.24
C PRO A 64 -3.72 -0.29 -0.38
N GLY A 65 -4.90 -0.79 -0.72
CA GLY A 65 -6.17 -0.10 -0.57
C GLY A 65 -6.82 -0.34 0.80
N PRO A 66 -8.12 -0.05 0.93
CA PRO A 66 -8.87 -0.35 2.14
C PRO A 66 -8.79 -1.84 2.47
N THR A 67 -8.12 -2.16 3.58
CA THR A 67 -7.82 -3.53 4.01
C THR A 67 -8.67 -3.87 5.21
N ALA A 68 -9.29 -5.06 5.21
CA ALA A 68 -10.05 -5.58 6.35
C ALA A 68 -9.07 -5.95 7.47
N VAL A 69 -9.14 -5.20 8.57
CA VAL A 69 -8.35 -5.44 9.78
C VAL A 69 -9.28 -5.40 11.00
N GLU A 70 -8.99 -6.22 12.00
CA GLU A 70 -9.82 -6.35 13.21
C GLU A 70 -10.13 -5.00 13.88
N MET A 71 -9.14 -4.14 14.02
CA MET A 71 -9.31 -2.81 14.59
C MET A 71 -10.32 -1.94 13.82
N GLN A 72 -10.48 -2.16 12.52
CA GLN A 72 -11.47 -1.44 11.71
C GLN A 72 -12.88 -1.89 12.05
N ASP A 73 -13.12 -3.18 12.26
CA ASP A 73 -14.44 -3.68 12.62
C ASP A 73 -14.90 -3.12 13.99
N VAL A 74 -13.98 -2.98 14.94
CA VAL A 74 -14.24 -2.32 16.22
C VAL A 74 -14.66 -0.85 16.02
N ARG A 75 -13.92 -0.11 15.18
CA ARG A 75 -14.24 1.31 14.89
C ARG A 75 -15.56 1.47 14.13
N LEU A 76 -15.81 0.59 13.17
CA LEU A 76 -17.08 0.60 12.44
C LEU A 76 -18.26 0.23 13.32
N GLY A 77 -18.09 -0.71 14.26
CA GLY A 77 -19.12 -1.06 15.24
C GLY A 77 -19.51 0.13 16.14
N ALA A 78 -18.52 0.84 16.69
CA ALA A 78 -18.77 2.05 17.47
C ALA A 78 -19.50 3.13 16.63
N ARG A 79 -19.03 3.36 15.40
CA ARG A 79 -19.62 4.34 14.50
C ARG A 79 -21.04 3.97 14.05
N ALA A 80 -21.30 2.69 13.79
CA ALA A 80 -22.63 2.19 13.45
C ALA A 80 -23.63 2.46 14.59
N SER A 81 -23.22 2.18 15.83
CA SER A 81 -24.04 2.47 17.02
C SER A 81 -24.35 3.95 17.18
N GLU A 82 -23.38 4.84 16.94
CA GLU A 82 -23.59 6.30 17.01
C GLU A 82 -24.57 6.81 15.95
N LEU A 83 -24.53 6.22 14.74
CA LEU A 83 -25.33 6.67 13.61
C LEU A 83 -26.68 5.94 13.45
N GLY A 84 -26.95 4.92 14.27
CA GLY A 84 -28.15 4.09 14.13
C GLY A 84 -28.20 3.30 12.83
N THR A 85 -27.05 2.85 12.34
CA THR A 85 -26.87 2.07 11.09
C THR A 85 -26.18 0.74 11.38
N THR A 86 -25.87 -0.04 10.35
CA THR A 86 -25.15 -1.30 10.49
C THR A 86 -23.68 -1.19 10.03
N VAL A 87 -22.83 -2.11 10.50
CA VAL A 87 -21.43 -2.19 10.03
C VAL A 87 -21.37 -2.48 8.54
N GLU A 88 -22.27 -3.32 8.05
CA GLU A 88 -22.37 -3.69 6.64
C GLU A 88 -22.70 -2.48 5.76
N GLU A 89 -23.63 -1.63 6.18
CA GLU A 89 -23.95 -0.39 5.48
C GLU A 89 -22.76 0.58 5.45
N LEU A 90 -22.04 0.73 6.56
CA LEU A 90 -20.84 1.56 6.60
C LEU A 90 -19.71 1.00 5.72
N LYS A 91 -19.55 -0.33 5.68
CA LYS A 91 -18.61 -0.98 4.74
C LYS A 91 -19.01 -0.72 3.29
N ALA A 92 -20.27 -0.86 2.94
CA ALA A 92 -20.79 -0.56 1.60
C ALA A 92 -20.57 0.91 1.21
N GLN A 93 -20.83 1.85 2.12
CA GLN A 93 -20.59 3.28 1.90
C GLN A 93 -19.12 3.60 1.61
N THR A 94 -18.18 2.80 2.08
CA THR A 94 -16.76 3.00 1.75
C THR A 94 -16.54 2.93 0.24
N PHE A 95 -17.22 2.04 -0.46
CA PHE A 95 -17.01 1.83 -1.90
C PHE A 95 -18.01 2.58 -2.78
N THR A 96 -19.17 2.96 -2.25
CA THR A 96 -20.14 3.78 -3.00
C THR A 96 -19.88 5.27 -2.89
N VAL A 97 -19.30 5.73 -1.78
CA VAL A 97 -19.10 7.16 -1.48
C VAL A 97 -17.62 7.55 -1.42
N ARG A 98 -16.83 6.85 -0.60
CA ARG A 98 -15.43 7.23 -0.35
C ARG A 98 -14.44 6.73 -1.41
N ARG A 99 -14.72 5.58 -2.02
CA ARG A 99 -13.87 4.92 -3.03
C ARG A 99 -14.72 4.41 -4.21
N PRO A 100 -15.52 5.29 -4.84
CA PRO A 100 -16.45 4.86 -5.89
C PRO A 100 -15.76 4.29 -7.13
N THR A 101 -14.48 4.61 -7.32
CA THR A 101 -13.66 4.10 -8.43
C THR A 101 -13.13 2.67 -8.20
N SER A 102 -13.28 2.11 -6.99
CA SER A 102 -12.85 0.74 -6.73
C SER A 102 -13.51 -0.25 -7.68
N ILE A 103 -12.72 -1.04 -8.37
CA ILE A 103 -13.22 -2.11 -9.26
C ILE A 103 -13.69 -3.32 -8.45
N LEU A 104 -12.98 -3.66 -7.37
CA LEU A 104 -13.33 -4.80 -6.52
C LEU A 104 -14.56 -4.55 -5.64
N GLN A 105 -14.90 -3.30 -5.33
CA GLN A 105 -16.03 -2.91 -4.49
C GLN A 105 -16.10 -3.63 -3.13
N ARG A 106 -14.96 -4.00 -2.58
CA ARG A 106 -14.82 -4.63 -1.25
C ARG A 106 -13.48 -4.27 -0.61
N TYR A 107 -13.41 -4.48 0.68
CA TYR A 107 -12.12 -4.49 1.37
C TYR A 107 -11.24 -5.63 0.84
N ILE A 108 -9.96 -5.37 0.68
CA ILE A 108 -8.96 -6.42 0.44
C ILE A 108 -8.61 -7.11 1.76
N THR A 109 -8.14 -8.33 1.70
CA THR A 109 -7.69 -9.07 2.88
C THR A 109 -6.23 -8.74 3.22
N MET A 110 -5.83 -9.01 4.45
CA MET A 110 -4.41 -8.92 4.85
C MET A 110 -3.54 -9.86 4.01
N ASP A 111 -4.04 -11.05 3.69
CA ASP A 111 -3.31 -12.03 2.87
C ASP A 111 -3.08 -11.54 1.43
N GLU A 112 -4.05 -10.84 0.83
CA GLU A 112 -3.86 -10.24 -0.50
C GLU A 112 -2.71 -9.24 -0.52
N VAL A 113 -2.55 -8.45 0.55
CA VAL A 113 -1.40 -7.54 0.71
C VAL A 113 -0.12 -8.32 1.00
N ALA A 114 -0.18 -9.28 1.92
CA ALA A 114 0.97 -10.10 2.31
C ALA A 114 1.54 -10.89 1.13
N ASN A 115 0.70 -11.44 0.25
CA ASN A 115 1.12 -12.15 -0.96
C ASN A 115 1.99 -11.27 -1.87
N MET A 116 1.61 -10.00 -2.07
CA MET A 116 2.43 -9.06 -2.83
C MET A 116 3.76 -8.77 -2.12
N VAL A 117 3.74 -8.58 -0.80
CA VAL A 117 4.95 -8.35 -0.01
C VAL A 117 5.88 -9.56 -0.08
N CYS A 118 5.34 -10.78 0.06
CA CYS A 118 6.10 -12.02 -0.08
C CYS A 118 6.74 -12.15 -1.47
N TYR A 119 5.99 -11.85 -2.53
CA TYR A 119 6.53 -11.81 -3.89
C TYR A 119 7.70 -10.83 -4.00
N VAL A 120 7.51 -9.59 -3.56
CA VAL A 120 8.54 -8.53 -3.64
C VAL A 120 9.78 -8.86 -2.80
N CYS A 121 9.60 -9.58 -1.69
CA CYS A 121 10.70 -10.03 -0.84
C CYS A 121 11.43 -11.27 -1.38
N SER A 122 10.84 -11.98 -2.33
CA SER A 122 11.37 -13.23 -2.86
C SER A 122 12.42 -13.01 -3.96
N LYS A 123 13.05 -14.11 -4.40
CA LYS A 123 13.92 -14.13 -5.58
C LYS A 123 13.14 -13.97 -6.89
N ALA A 124 11.83 -14.31 -6.91
CA ALA A 124 10.98 -14.21 -8.09
C ALA A 124 10.82 -12.76 -8.59
N SER A 125 10.99 -11.77 -7.69
CA SER A 125 10.90 -10.33 -8.02
C SER A 125 12.24 -9.70 -8.42
N SER A 126 13.23 -10.48 -8.83
CA SER A 126 14.60 -9.99 -9.09
C SER A 126 14.68 -8.87 -10.15
N ALA A 127 13.73 -8.82 -11.07
CA ALA A 127 13.62 -7.75 -12.08
C ALA A 127 12.73 -6.57 -11.66
N THR A 128 12.12 -6.62 -10.46
CA THR A 128 11.24 -5.57 -9.94
C THR A 128 12.04 -4.67 -8.99
N ASN A 129 12.42 -3.48 -9.45
CA ASN A 129 13.18 -2.52 -8.64
C ASN A 129 12.72 -1.09 -8.92
N GLY A 130 12.51 -0.31 -7.89
CA GLY A 130 12.02 1.06 -7.97
C GLY A 130 10.54 1.17 -8.35
N ALA A 131 9.77 0.10 -8.21
CA ALA A 131 8.36 0.04 -8.56
C ALA A 131 7.46 0.45 -7.40
N ALA A 132 6.29 0.99 -7.75
CA ALA A 132 5.15 1.19 -6.85
C ALA A 132 4.05 0.19 -7.26
N LEU A 133 3.90 -0.87 -6.47
CA LEU A 133 3.05 -2.02 -6.80
C LEU A 133 1.70 -1.89 -6.09
N ARG A 134 0.64 -1.88 -6.87
CA ARG A 134 -0.71 -1.63 -6.40
C ARG A 134 -1.39 -2.92 -5.94
N VAL A 135 -1.97 -2.89 -4.74
CA VAL A 135 -2.86 -3.92 -4.18
C VAL A 135 -4.05 -3.18 -3.56
N GLU A 136 -4.87 -2.54 -4.40
CA GLU A 136 -5.85 -1.54 -3.94
C GLU A 136 -7.24 -1.69 -4.58
N GLY A 137 -7.44 -2.76 -5.34
CA GLY A 137 -8.74 -3.09 -5.90
C GLY A 137 -9.21 -2.17 -7.04
N GLY A 138 -8.28 -1.48 -7.71
CA GLY A 138 -8.59 -0.62 -8.85
C GLY A 138 -9.16 0.75 -8.46
N ILE A 139 -8.77 1.28 -7.30
CA ILE A 139 -9.21 2.61 -6.81
C ILE A 139 -8.55 3.73 -7.61
N ALA A 140 -7.24 3.64 -7.84
CA ALA A 140 -6.53 4.60 -8.66
C ALA A 140 -6.90 4.42 -10.14
N THR A 141 -7.41 5.46 -10.77
CA THR A 141 -8.00 5.41 -12.12
C THR A 141 -6.98 5.37 -13.25
N GLY A 142 -5.71 5.69 -12.98
CA GLY A 142 -4.65 5.59 -13.98
C GLY A 142 -4.18 4.14 -14.18
N PRO A 143 -3.65 3.78 -15.36
CA PRO A 143 -3.13 2.45 -15.65
C PRO A 143 -1.81 2.14 -14.93
N PHE A 144 -1.12 3.16 -14.37
CA PHE A 144 0.16 3.07 -13.68
C PHE A 144 0.04 3.54 -12.25
#